data_b3a5d91de398e7e9140cb56c4bcb276d
#
_entry.id   b3a5d91de398e7e9140cb56c4bcb276d
#
_cell.length_a   1.000
_cell.length_b   1.000
_cell.length_c   1.000
_cell.angle_alpha   90.00
_cell.angle_beta   90.00
_cell.angle_gamma   90.00
#
_symmetry.space_group_name_H-M   'P 1'
#
loop_
_entity.id
_entity.type
_entity.pdbx_description
1 polymer ?
#
loop_
_entity_poly.entity_id
_entity_poly.type
_entity_poly.pdbx_seq_one_letter_code
_entity_poly.pdbx_strand_id
1 'polypeptide(L)'
;MKVNQPGIKILHDFESCRLKAYKCPADVWTIGWGNTYYENGAKVSEGDVLTQERADSLFRFILSRFEDQAKTYIKSAVNENQFSAFVSALYNIGPGSSQKSGLIRLKNGNPSTLLNKINTNPKDPSIRPEFLKWVSKGSSFENGLRRRRTAESNLYFL
;
A
#
# COMPACT_ATOMS: atom_id res chain seq x y z
N MET A 1 0.19 9.98 13.43
CA MET A 1 -0.83 10.05 12.37
C MET A 1 -1.26 8.63 12.03
N LYS A 2 -2.52 8.43 11.69
CA LYS A 2 -3.12 7.15 11.28
C LYS A 2 -3.81 7.35 9.94
N VAL A 3 -4.05 6.24 9.23
CA VAL A 3 -4.86 6.28 8.00
C VAL A 3 -6.29 6.65 8.36
N ASN A 4 -6.84 7.66 7.68
CA ASN A 4 -8.21 8.15 7.90
C ASN A 4 -9.25 7.27 7.18
N GLN A 5 -10.53 7.52 7.41
CA GLN A 5 -11.63 6.72 6.83
C GLN A 5 -11.61 6.69 5.29
N PRO A 6 -11.37 7.81 4.56
CA PRO A 6 -11.22 7.75 3.11
C PRO A 6 -10.07 6.84 2.65
N GLY A 7 -8.94 6.84 3.35
CA GLY A 7 -7.82 5.94 3.06
C GLY A 7 -8.14 4.48 3.33
N ILE A 8 -8.83 4.17 4.44
CA ILE A 8 -9.33 2.81 4.74
C ILE A 8 -10.29 2.34 3.64
N LYS A 9 -11.18 3.22 3.19
CA LYS A 9 -12.10 2.89 2.11
C LYS A 9 -11.37 2.50 0.83
N ILE A 10 -10.35 3.25 0.42
CA ILE A 10 -9.53 2.89 -0.75
C ILE A 10 -8.90 1.51 -0.56
N LEU A 11 -8.31 1.24 0.59
CA LEU A 11 -7.70 -0.07 0.88
C LEU A 11 -8.73 -1.19 0.75
N HIS A 12 -9.90 -1.07 1.34
CA HIS A 12 -10.95 -2.09 1.27
C HIS A 12 -11.55 -2.25 -0.13
N ASP A 13 -11.72 -1.16 -0.88
CA ASP A 13 -12.27 -1.21 -2.24
C ASP A 13 -11.33 -1.98 -3.21
N PHE A 14 -10.02 -1.93 -2.97
CA PHE A 14 -9.03 -2.54 -3.87
C PHE A 14 -8.41 -3.85 -3.36
N GLU A 15 -8.48 -4.15 -2.07
CA GLU A 15 -7.85 -5.36 -1.50
C GLU A 15 -8.83 -6.50 -1.29
N SER A 16 -10.07 -6.45 -1.56
CA SER A 16 -11.05 -7.53 -1.36
C SER A 16 -10.75 -8.46 -0.16
N CYS A 17 -11.70 -8.74 0.71
CA CYS A 17 -11.49 -9.65 1.83
C CYS A 17 -11.82 -11.09 1.46
N ARG A 18 -10.88 -12.02 1.68
CA ARG A 18 -11.11 -13.46 1.50
C ARG A 18 -10.77 -14.21 2.78
N LEU A 19 -11.75 -14.94 3.31
CA LEU A 19 -11.63 -15.64 4.59
C LEU A 19 -10.92 -17.00 4.49
N LYS A 20 -10.79 -17.54 3.28
CA LYS A 20 -9.99 -18.75 2.99
C LYS A 20 -8.73 -18.38 2.24
N ALA A 21 -7.61 -18.99 2.61
CA ALA A 21 -6.35 -18.80 1.91
C ALA A 21 -6.48 -19.15 0.42
N TYR A 22 -5.89 -18.32 -0.41
CA TYR A 22 -5.84 -18.47 -1.87
C TYR A 22 -4.46 -18.09 -2.38
N LYS A 23 -4.07 -18.59 -3.53
CA LYS A 23 -2.87 -18.13 -4.20
C LYS A 23 -3.13 -16.85 -4.99
N CYS A 24 -2.37 -15.81 -4.69
CA CYS A 24 -2.40 -14.59 -5.49
C CYS A 24 -1.70 -14.80 -6.85
N PRO A 25 -1.80 -13.84 -7.81
CA PRO A 25 -1.12 -13.96 -9.10
C PRO A 25 0.40 -14.17 -9.03
N ALA A 26 1.03 -13.78 -7.92
CA ALA A 26 2.46 -14.02 -7.66
C ALA A 26 2.75 -15.41 -7.06
N ASP A 27 1.76 -16.32 -7.04
CA ASP A 27 1.84 -17.69 -6.49
C ASP A 27 2.17 -17.72 -4.98
N VAL A 28 1.71 -16.71 -4.23
CA VAL A 28 1.88 -16.61 -2.78
C VAL A 28 0.54 -16.84 -2.08
N TRP A 29 0.52 -17.69 -1.03
CA TRP A 29 -0.65 -17.90 -0.20
C TRP A 29 -1.05 -16.62 0.51
N THR A 30 -2.29 -16.21 0.34
CA THR A 30 -2.82 -14.91 0.75
C THR A 30 -4.16 -15.10 1.44
N ILE A 31 -4.49 -14.31 2.45
CA ILE A 31 -5.74 -14.38 3.21
C ILE A 31 -6.17 -13.00 3.69
N GLY A 32 -7.44 -12.87 4.08
CA GLY A 32 -7.98 -11.62 4.62
C GLY A 32 -7.94 -10.49 3.59
N TRP A 33 -7.41 -9.36 3.97
CA TRP A 33 -7.29 -8.15 3.16
C TRP A 33 -5.95 -8.08 2.40
N GLY A 34 -5.57 -9.17 1.73
CA GLY A 34 -4.33 -9.24 0.96
C GLY A 34 -3.09 -9.59 1.80
N ASN A 35 -3.27 -10.23 2.94
CA ASN A 35 -2.19 -10.53 3.87
C ASN A 35 -1.51 -11.87 3.52
N THR A 36 -0.19 -11.91 3.59
CA THR A 36 0.63 -13.09 3.27
C THR A 36 1.33 -13.68 4.49
N TYR A 37 1.23 -13.01 5.64
CA TYR A 37 1.77 -13.46 6.92
C TYR A 37 0.93 -12.93 8.08
N TYR A 38 1.06 -13.59 9.23
CA TYR A 38 0.38 -13.26 10.49
C TYR A 38 1.24 -12.39 11.41
N GLU A 39 0.68 -11.98 12.54
CA GLU A 39 1.36 -11.11 13.52
C GLU A 39 2.65 -11.71 14.09
N ASN A 40 2.70 -13.03 14.23
CA ASN A 40 3.87 -13.77 14.72
C ASN A 40 4.94 -14.01 13.64
N GLY A 41 4.75 -13.50 12.41
CA GLY A 41 5.65 -13.71 11.29
C GLY A 41 5.45 -15.02 10.52
N ALA A 42 4.54 -15.90 10.97
CA ALA A 42 4.21 -17.12 10.25
C ALA A 42 3.56 -16.80 8.90
N LYS A 43 3.93 -17.51 7.85
CA LYS A 43 3.34 -17.35 6.52
C LYS A 43 1.94 -17.96 6.47
N VAL A 44 1.08 -17.36 5.66
CA VAL A 44 -0.21 -17.95 5.30
C VAL A 44 0.04 -19.26 4.54
N SER A 45 -0.74 -20.29 4.88
CA SER A 45 -0.61 -21.63 4.31
C SER A 45 -1.91 -22.07 3.66
N GLU A 46 -1.82 -23.07 2.78
CA GLU A 46 -2.98 -23.73 2.21
C GLU A 46 -3.91 -24.26 3.31
N GLY A 47 -5.21 -24.03 3.14
CA GLY A 47 -6.22 -24.49 4.09
C GLY A 47 -6.48 -23.54 5.26
N ASP A 48 -5.71 -22.44 5.41
CA ASP A 48 -5.98 -21.45 6.44
C ASP A 48 -7.36 -20.79 6.23
N VAL A 49 -8.08 -20.59 7.34
CA VAL A 49 -9.40 -19.96 7.36
C VAL A 49 -9.44 -18.92 8.48
N LEU A 50 -10.03 -17.76 8.21
CA LEU A 50 -10.28 -16.71 9.19
C LEU A 50 -11.77 -16.43 9.34
N THR A 51 -12.16 -15.91 10.50
CA THR A 51 -13.42 -15.17 10.64
C THR A 51 -13.24 -13.76 10.09
N GLN A 52 -14.35 -13.05 9.80
CA GLN A 52 -14.30 -11.63 9.37
C GLN A 52 -13.61 -10.78 10.43
N GLU A 53 -13.95 -10.97 11.69
CA GLU A 53 -13.34 -10.24 12.81
C GLU A 53 -11.83 -10.45 12.89
N ARG A 54 -11.38 -11.69 12.68
CA ARG A 54 -9.95 -12.01 12.68
C ARG A 54 -9.23 -11.41 11.47
N ALA A 55 -9.86 -11.40 10.30
CA ALA A 55 -9.33 -10.75 9.09
C ALA A 55 -9.17 -9.24 9.29
N ASP A 56 -10.15 -8.59 9.92
CA ASP A 56 -10.10 -7.15 10.20
C ASP A 56 -9.03 -6.80 11.26
N SER A 57 -8.85 -7.66 12.26
CA SER A 57 -7.79 -7.51 13.26
C SER A 57 -6.39 -7.63 12.61
N LEU A 58 -6.19 -8.63 11.76
CA LEU A 58 -4.95 -8.82 11.02
C LEU A 58 -4.67 -7.64 10.08
N PHE A 59 -5.69 -7.13 9.40
CA PHE A 59 -5.58 -5.94 8.56
C PHE A 59 -5.06 -4.74 9.35
N ARG A 60 -5.67 -4.43 10.51
CA ARG A 60 -5.22 -3.32 11.36
C ARG A 60 -3.79 -3.47 11.83
N PHE A 61 -3.38 -4.69 12.20
CA PHE A 61 -2.00 -4.97 12.58
C PHE A 61 -1.03 -4.71 11.45
N ILE A 62 -1.28 -5.25 10.26
CA ILE A 62 -0.41 -5.08 9.10
C ILE A 62 -0.39 -3.61 8.66
N LEU A 63 -1.54 -2.94 8.63
CA LEU A 63 -1.63 -1.53 8.27
C LEU A 63 -0.77 -0.65 9.19
N SER A 64 -0.76 -0.94 10.50
CA SER A 64 0.05 -0.18 11.47
C SER A 64 1.54 -0.21 11.14
N ARG A 65 2.05 -1.30 10.58
CA ARG A 65 3.46 -1.41 10.15
C ARG A 65 3.76 -0.50 8.97
N PHE A 66 2.85 -0.38 8.02
CA PHE A 66 2.99 0.56 6.89
C PHE A 66 2.84 2.02 7.35
N GLU A 67 1.96 2.28 8.31
CA GLU A 67 1.86 3.61 8.95
C GLU A 67 3.17 4.01 9.63
N ASP A 68 3.81 3.10 10.36
CA ASP A 68 5.08 3.37 11.04
C ASP A 68 6.23 3.58 10.04
N GLN A 69 6.26 2.81 8.95
CA GLN A 69 7.19 3.06 7.86
C GLN A 69 6.95 4.44 7.23
N ALA A 70 5.72 4.81 6.92
CA ALA A 70 5.40 6.11 6.36
C ALA A 70 5.84 7.26 7.30
N LYS A 71 5.60 7.16 8.60
CA LYS A 71 6.07 8.13 9.61
C LYS A 71 7.59 8.25 9.63
N THR A 72 8.30 7.12 9.43
CA THR A 72 9.77 7.11 9.43
C THR A 72 10.34 7.83 8.21
N TYR A 73 9.72 7.69 7.04
CA TYR A 73 10.31 8.16 5.78
C TYR A 73 9.71 9.46 5.24
N ILE A 74 8.48 9.82 5.60
CA ILE A 74 7.92 11.15 5.31
C ILE A 74 8.52 12.15 6.30
N LYS A 75 9.25 13.14 5.78
CA LYS A 75 9.95 14.16 6.57
C LYS A 75 9.27 15.53 6.50
N SER A 76 8.41 15.74 5.51
CA SER A 76 7.65 16.97 5.35
C SER A 76 6.37 16.96 6.19
N ALA A 77 5.81 18.14 6.44
CA ALA A 77 4.51 18.28 7.09
C ALA A 77 3.40 17.93 6.09
N VAL A 78 2.87 16.71 6.17
CA VAL A 78 1.72 16.24 5.39
C VAL A 78 0.44 16.27 6.21
N ASN A 79 -0.70 16.45 5.56
CA ASN A 79 -2.01 16.31 6.19
C ASN A 79 -2.46 14.83 6.22
N GLU A 80 -3.60 14.55 6.86
CA GLU A 80 -4.12 13.18 7.00
C GLU A 80 -4.47 12.52 5.66
N ASN A 81 -4.96 13.29 4.68
CA ASN A 81 -5.28 12.77 3.36
C ASN A 81 -4.01 12.39 2.59
N GLN A 82 -2.99 13.24 2.63
CA GLN A 82 -1.69 12.99 2.03
C GLN A 82 -1.02 11.76 2.62
N PHE A 83 -1.01 11.67 3.95
CA PHE A 83 -0.49 10.50 4.66
C PHE A 83 -1.23 9.23 4.28
N SER A 84 -2.57 9.26 4.30
CA SER A 84 -3.42 8.10 4.01
C SER A 84 -3.26 7.61 2.58
N ALA A 85 -3.18 8.52 1.60
CA ALA A 85 -2.93 8.20 0.21
C ALA A 85 -1.57 7.51 0.01
N PHE A 86 -0.53 8.02 0.66
CA PHE A 86 0.80 7.42 0.61
C PHE A 86 0.82 6.03 1.24
N VAL A 87 0.20 5.85 2.41
CA VAL A 87 0.13 4.55 3.09
C VAL A 87 -0.67 3.54 2.26
N SER A 88 -1.77 3.94 1.61
CA SER A 88 -2.51 3.05 0.71
C SER A 88 -1.64 2.57 -0.46
N ALA A 89 -0.89 3.46 -1.09
CA ALA A 89 0.06 3.11 -2.15
C ALA A 89 1.17 2.19 -1.61
N LEU A 90 1.72 2.49 -0.45
CA LEU A 90 2.77 1.70 0.20
C LEU A 90 2.31 0.28 0.54
N TYR A 91 1.07 0.13 1.02
CA TYR A 91 0.46 -1.17 1.32
C TYR A 91 0.42 -2.09 0.08
N ASN A 92 0.13 -1.54 -1.08
CA ASN A 92 0.04 -2.30 -2.34
C ASN A 92 1.40 -2.52 -3.02
N ILE A 93 2.23 -1.48 -3.10
CA ILE A 93 3.50 -1.50 -3.83
C ILE A 93 4.61 -2.17 -3.02
N GLY A 94 4.58 -1.96 -1.70
CA GLY A 94 5.63 -2.34 -0.77
C GLY A 94 6.74 -1.30 -0.63
N PRO A 95 7.59 -1.45 0.40
CA PRO A 95 8.65 -0.49 0.71
C PRO A 95 9.82 -0.52 -0.29
N GLY A 96 10.06 -1.65 -0.92
CA GLY A 96 11.22 -1.88 -1.78
C GLY A 96 12.40 -2.53 -1.06
N SER A 97 13.31 -3.07 -1.86
CA SER A 97 14.50 -3.78 -1.40
C SER A 97 15.62 -3.65 -2.44
N SER A 98 16.76 -4.29 -2.21
CA SER A 98 17.81 -4.43 -3.22
C SER A 98 17.40 -5.28 -4.43
N GLN A 99 16.33 -6.08 -4.29
CA GLN A 99 15.83 -6.99 -5.33
C GLN A 99 14.68 -6.37 -6.13
N LYS A 100 13.87 -5.50 -5.51
CA LYS A 100 12.66 -4.94 -6.12
C LYS A 100 12.48 -3.48 -5.69
N SER A 101 12.29 -2.59 -6.65
CA SER A 101 11.91 -1.20 -6.38
C SER A 101 10.55 -1.13 -5.69
N GLY A 102 10.45 -0.28 -4.68
CA GLY A 102 9.23 0.02 -3.93
C GLY A 102 9.07 1.49 -3.66
N LEU A 103 8.04 1.84 -2.94
CA LEU A 103 7.65 3.23 -2.75
C LEU A 103 8.62 4.02 -1.87
N ILE A 104 9.26 3.36 -0.92
CA ILE A 104 10.26 4.00 -0.04
C ILE A 104 11.64 3.96 -0.70
N ARG A 105 12.03 2.80 -1.26
CA ARG A 105 13.36 2.55 -1.77
C ARG A 105 13.31 1.88 -3.15
N LEU A 106 14.08 2.43 -4.09
CA LEU A 106 14.35 1.80 -5.38
C LEU A 106 15.47 0.74 -5.26
N LYS A 107 15.61 -0.14 -6.25
CA LYS A 107 16.69 -1.14 -6.31
C LYS A 107 18.07 -0.54 -6.13
N ASN A 108 18.30 0.66 -6.66
CA ASN A 108 19.59 1.37 -6.58
C ASN A 108 19.85 2.01 -5.20
N GLY A 109 18.94 1.83 -4.23
CA GLY A 109 19.06 2.35 -2.89
C GLY A 109 18.49 3.76 -2.66
N ASN A 110 18.15 4.48 -3.73
CA ASN A 110 17.59 5.83 -3.63
C ASN A 110 16.10 5.79 -3.23
N PRO A 111 15.57 6.86 -2.61
CA PRO A 111 14.13 7.01 -2.43
C PRO A 111 13.39 7.02 -3.77
N SER A 112 12.12 6.61 -3.78
CA SER A 112 11.29 6.81 -4.96
C SER A 112 11.12 8.29 -5.28
N THR A 113 10.90 8.61 -6.55
CA THR A 113 10.63 10.00 -6.96
C THR A 113 9.39 10.56 -6.27
N LEU A 114 8.36 9.73 -6.05
CA LEU A 114 7.16 10.11 -5.31
C LEU A 114 7.50 10.55 -3.88
N LEU A 115 8.22 9.72 -3.13
CA LEU A 115 8.63 10.06 -1.75
C LEU A 115 9.52 11.30 -1.71
N ASN A 116 10.45 11.42 -2.64
CA ASN A 116 11.34 12.58 -2.75
C ASN A 116 10.56 13.89 -2.95
N LYS A 117 9.59 13.89 -3.88
CA LYS A 117 8.75 15.05 -4.13
C LYS A 117 7.90 15.42 -2.91
N ILE A 118 7.30 14.43 -2.25
CA ILE A 118 6.54 14.64 -1.00
C ILE A 118 7.43 15.31 0.05
N ASN A 119 8.65 14.83 0.23
CA ASN A 119 9.57 15.36 1.22
C ASN A 119 10.13 16.76 0.86
N THR A 120 10.19 17.09 -0.42
CA THR A 120 10.64 18.41 -0.88
C THR A 120 9.52 19.46 -0.78
N ASN A 121 8.34 19.13 -1.30
CA ASN A 121 7.16 19.99 -1.25
C ASN A 121 5.88 19.14 -1.38
N PRO A 122 5.19 18.84 -0.27
CA PRO A 122 4.00 17.99 -0.31
C PRO A 122 2.80 18.59 -1.06
N LYS A 123 2.88 19.86 -1.47
CA LYS A 123 1.84 20.54 -2.26
C LYS A 123 2.15 20.61 -3.75
N ASP A 124 3.29 20.04 -4.18
CA ASP A 124 3.70 20.06 -5.59
C ASP A 124 2.72 19.26 -6.45
N PRO A 125 2.05 19.87 -7.45
CA PRO A 125 1.11 19.15 -8.32
C PRO A 125 1.76 18.06 -9.15
N SER A 126 3.09 18.09 -9.35
CA SER A 126 3.83 17.03 -10.04
C SER A 126 3.91 15.72 -9.27
N ILE A 127 3.43 15.68 -8.02
CA ILE A 127 3.24 14.45 -7.23
C ILE A 127 2.14 13.57 -7.85
N ARG A 128 1.08 14.17 -8.42
CA ARG A 128 -0.03 13.43 -9.01
C ARG A 128 0.41 12.39 -10.06
N PRO A 129 1.16 12.75 -11.12
CA PRO A 129 1.63 11.77 -12.10
C PRO A 129 2.60 10.74 -11.53
N GLU A 130 3.28 11.01 -10.41
CA GLU A 130 4.19 10.04 -9.80
C GLU A 130 3.43 8.84 -9.21
N PHE A 131 2.23 9.03 -8.66
CA PHE A 131 1.36 7.90 -8.29
C PHE A 131 1.08 7.00 -9.48
N LEU A 132 0.75 7.57 -10.64
CA LEU A 132 0.34 6.85 -11.84
C LEU A 132 1.47 6.05 -12.53
N LYS A 133 2.71 6.24 -12.12
CA LYS A 133 3.84 5.43 -12.62
C LYS A 133 3.86 4.00 -12.06
N TRP A 134 3.15 3.74 -10.97
CA TRP A 134 3.13 2.45 -10.28
C TRP A 134 1.96 1.58 -10.72
N VAL A 135 1.89 1.23 -12.01
CA VAL A 135 0.74 0.55 -12.64
C VAL A 135 1.06 -0.75 -13.36
N SER A 136 2.28 -1.27 -13.31
CA SER A 136 2.67 -2.52 -14.01
C SER A 136 2.23 -2.51 -15.48
N LYS A 137 2.76 -1.57 -16.26
CA LYS A 137 2.42 -1.37 -17.68
C LYS A 137 2.46 -2.67 -18.47
N GLY A 138 1.46 -2.88 -19.31
CA GLY A 138 1.36 -4.06 -20.19
C GLY A 138 0.84 -5.32 -19.50
N SER A 139 0.60 -5.30 -18.17
CA SER A 139 0.01 -6.43 -17.45
C SER A 139 -1.52 -6.41 -17.51
N SER A 140 -2.15 -7.57 -17.23
CA SER A 140 -3.60 -7.67 -17.07
C SER A 140 -4.13 -6.84 -15.88
N PHE A 141 -3.27 -6.43 -14.97
CA PHE A 141 -3.60 -5.64 -13.78
C PHE A 141 -3.50 -4.13 -14.00
N GLU A 142 -2.97 -3.67 -15.13
CA GLU A 142 -2.68 -2.24 -15.37
C GLU A 142 -3.90 -1.36 -15.13
N ASN A 143 -5.06 -1.71 -15.67
CA ASN A 143 -6.27 -0.91 -15.53
C ASN A 143 -6.77 -0.80 -14.08
N GLY A 144 -6.72 -1.90 -13.33
CA GLY A 144 -7.07 -1.92 -11.90
C GLY A 144 -6.11 -1.07 -11.07
N LEU A 145 -4.81 -1.22 -11.31
CA LEU A 145 -3.77 -0.45 -10.64
C LEU A 145 -3.87 1.04 -10.98
N ARG A 146 -4.18 1.39 -12.23
CA ARG A 146 -4.39 2.78 -12.64
C ARG A 146 -5.57 3.42 -11.89
N ARG A 147 -6.70 2.71 -11.76
CA ARG A 147 -7.84 3.19 -10.96
C ARG A 147 -7.45 3.40 -9.49
N ARG A 148 -6.70 2.48 -8.91
CA ARG A 148 -6.20 2.59 -7.54
C ARG A 148 -5.28 3.80 -7.37
N ARG A 149 -4.26 3.97 -8.23
CA ARG A 149 -3.36 5.13 -8.19
C ARG A 149 -4.10 6.45 -8.39
N THR A 150 -5.14 6.46 -9.25
CA THR A 150 -5.99 7.63 -9.44
C THR A 150 -6.75 7.97 -8.15
N ALA A 151 -7.37 6.98 -7.49
CA ALA A 151 -8.08 7.19 -6.23
C ALA A 151 -7.13 7.72 -5.14
N GLU A 152 -5.94 7.13 -5.01
CA GLU A 152 -4.91 7.56 -4.06
C GLU A 152 -4.44 8.99 -4.35
N SER A 153 -4.14 9.32 -5.61
CA SER A 153 -3.71 10.68 -5.97
C SER A 153 -4.81 11.71 -5.77
N ASN A 154 -6.08 11.34 -5.99
CA ASN A 154 -7.21 12.23 -5.72
C ASN A 154 -7.35 12.50 -4.21
N LEU A 155 -7.24 11.46 -3.37
CA LEU A 155 -7.24 11.64 -1.91
C LEU A 155 -6.08 12.52 -1.46
N TYR A 156 -4.89 12.36 -2.05
CA TYR A 156 -3.70 13.14 -1.70
C TYR A 156 -3.91 14.66 -1.86
N PHE A 157 -4.66 15.06 -2.88
CA PHE A 157 -4.90 16.48 -3.21
C PHE A 157 -6.28 17.01 -2.75
N LEU A 158 -7.01 16.23 -1.93
CA LEU A 158 -8.25 16.66 -1.31
C LEU A 158 -7.95 17.44 -0.01
#